data_039f7e32e4a51b2a2709f5789a0d77f3
#
_entry.id   039f7e32e4a51b2a2709f5789a0d77f3
#
_cell.length_a   1.000
_cell.length_b   1.000
_cell.length_c   1.000
_cell.angle_alpha   90.00
_cell.angle_beta   90.00
_cell.angle_gamma   90.00
#
_symmetry.space_group_name_H-M   'P 1'
#
loop_
_entity.id
_entity.type
_entity.pdbx_description
1 polymer ?
#
loop_
_entity_poly.entity_id
_entity_poly.type
_entity_poly.pdbx_seq_one_letter_code
_entity_poly.pdbx_strand_id
1 'polypeptide(L)'
;MRGQIIRKFLVILIILAPVFPYSGCKKQAKCGCGKDVLYVLTDAQATVYYNETGTSITFSTLDDPYATYNFCNPGEMFPKFADYKSGDVLQVSGSVYWECNYLYQSSNYSYQSYYKVYMIQVTDVTKNLYGK
;
A
#
# COMPACT_ATOMS: atom_id res chain seq x y z
N MET A 1 -6.44 47.49 -43.75
CA MET A 1 -5.35 46.64 -43.21
C MET A 1 -5.53 46.19 -41.77
N ARG A 2 -6.19 46.90 -40.86
CA ARG A 2 -6.41 46.50 -39.46
C ARG A 2 -7.29 45.23 -39.25
N GLY A 3 -8.29 45.00 -40.09
CA GLY A 3 -9.21 43.86 -39.92
C GLY A 3 -8.61 42.49 -40.24
N GLN A 4 -7.60 42.41 -41.11
CA GLN A 4 -6.99 41.16 -41.49
C GLN A 4 -6.01 40.64 -40.41
N ILE A 5 -5.38 41.53 -39.66
CA ILE A 5 -4.45 41.19 -38.60
C ILE A 5 -5.20 40.58 -37.41
N ILE A 6 -6.32 41.17 -37.02
CA ILE A 6 -7.17 40.69 -35.91
C ILE A 6 -7.70 39.29 -36.22
N ARG A 7 -8.13 39.04 -37.49
CA ARG A 7 -8.69 37.74 -37.90
C ARG A 7 -7.62 36.63 -37.87
N LYS A 8 -6.38 36.92 -38.22
CA LYS A 8 -5.26 35.98 -38.15
C LYS A 8 -4.86 35.68 -36.71
N PHE A 9 -4.87 36.69 -35.83
CA PHE A 9 -4.61 36.48 -34.40
C PHE A 9 -5.68 35.62 -33.73
N LEU A 10 -6.95 35.78 -34.08
CA LEU A 10 -8.06 35.06 -33.53
C LEU A 10 -8.02 33.56 -33.92
N VAL A 11 -7.61 33.27 -35.17
CA VAL A 11 -7.44 31.91 -35.67
C VAL A 11 -6.27 31.20 -34.97
N ILE A 12 -5.16 31.91 -34.71
CA ILE A 12 -4.00 31.33 -33.99
C ILE A 12 -4.35 31.07 -32.53
N LEU A 13 -5.16 31.89 -31.89
CA LEU A 13 -5.60 31.69 -30.50
C LEU A 13 -6.49 30.46 -30.35
N ILE A 14 -7.33 30.18 -31.36
CA ILE A 14 -8.22 28.98 -31.35
C ILE A 14 -7.44 27.68 -31.58
N ILE A 15 -6.33 27.71 -32.33
CA ILE A 15 -5.51 26.54 -32.60
C ILE A 15 -4.61 26.18 -31.41
N LEU A 16 -4.26 27.13 -30.54
CA LEU A 16 -3.43 26.91 -29.34
C LEU A 16 -4.23 26.45 -28.11
N ALA A 17 -5.56 26.46 -28.15
CA ALA A 17 -6.42 26.14 -27.04
C ALA A 17 -6.53 24.62 -26.65
N PRO A 18 -6.20 23.62 -27.50
CA PRO A 18 -6.40 22.21 -27.11
C PRO A 18 -5.19 21.48 -26.51
N VAL A 19 -4.10 22.18 -26.16
CA VAL A 19 -2.87 21.50 -25.67
C VAL A 19 -2.70 21.62 -24.16
N PHE A 20 -3.78 21.77 -23.38
CA PHE A 20 -3.68 21.45 -21.97
C PHE A 20 -3.83 19.93 -21.83
N PRO A 21 -2.76 19.19 -21.48
CA PRO A 21 -2.94 17.82 -21.09
C PRO A 21 -3.89 17.85 -19.88
N TYR A 22 -5.03 17.23 -20.02
CA TYR A 22 -5.87 16.88 -18.88
C TYR A 22 -5.03 15.93 -18.01
N SER A 23 -4.21 16.50 -17.15
CA SER A 23 -3.59 15.80 -16.03
C SER A 23 -4.74 15.42 -15.10
N GLY A 24 -5.49 14.38 -15.47
CA GLY A 24 -6.50 13.82 -14.61
C GLY A 24 -5.81 13.45 -13.33
N CYS A 25 -6.14 14.12 -12.22
CA CYS A 25 -5.70 13.70 -10.90
C CYS A 25 -6.07 12.23 -10.76
N LYS A 26 -5.08 11.35 -10.71
CA LYS A 26 -5.34 9.94 -10.42
C LYS A 26 -6.04 9.92 -9.07
N LYS A 27 -7.27 9.41 -9.07
CA LYS A 27 -8.05 9.28 -7.84
C LYS A 27 -7.25 8.43 -6.88
N GLN A 28 -6.95 8.98 -5.70
CA GLN A 28 -6.24 8.24 -4.67
C GLN A 28 -7.07 7.03 -4.26
N ALA A 29 -6.41 5.87 -4.11
CA ALA A 29 -7.05 4.66 -3.62
C ALA A 29 -7.66 4.90 -2.23
N LYS A 30 -8.89 4.41 -2.03
CA LYS A 30 -9.57 4.50 -0.74
C LYS A 30 -8.89 3.59 0.26
N CYS A 31 -8.65 4.09 1.46
CA CYS A 31 -8.08 3.31 2.55
C CYS A 31 -9.10 2.35 3.18
N GLY A 32 -8.60 1.34 3.86
CA GLY A 32 -9.37 0.33 4.59
C GLY A 32 -9.65 -0.93 3.78
N CYS A 33 -9.90 -2.00 4.50
CA CYS A 33 -10.15 -3.33 3.94
C CYS A 33 -11.42 -3.36 3.08
N GLY A 34 -11.39 -4.12 2.01
CA GLY A 34 -12.51 -4.26 1.08
C GLY A 34 -12.79 -3.03 0.23
N LYS A 35 -11.86 -2.07 0.21
CA LYS A 35 -11.87 -0.91 -0.68
C LYS A 35 -10.99 -1.19 -1.91
N ASP A 36 -10.26 -0.18 -2.37
CA ASP A 36 -9.43 -0.32 -3.54
C ASP A 36 -8.18 -1.14 -3.21
N VAL A 37 -7.99 -2.29 -3.87
CA VAL A 37 -6.79 -3.10 -3.74
C VAL A 37 -5.61 -2.33 -4.31
N LEU A 38 -4.54 -2.20 -3.53
CA LEU A 38 -3.30 -1.57 -3.98
C LEU A 38 -2.48 -2.52 -4.86
N TYR A 39 -2.26 -3.70 -4.34
CA TYR A 39 -1.55 -4.79 -5.00
C TYR A 39 -1.87 -6.11 -4.33
N VAL A 40 -1.45 -7.19 -4.96
CA VAL A 40 -1.60 -8.55 -4.43
C VAL A 40 -0.22 -9.09 -4.12
N LEU A 41 -0.04 -9.63 -2.92
CA LEU A 41 1.10 -10.46 -2.58
C LEU A 41 0.83 -11.89 -3.05
N THR A 42 1.85 -12.51 -3.66
CA THR A 42 1.81 -13.90 -4.05
C THR A 42 3.08 -14.58 -3.54
N ASP A 43 2.92 -15.52 -2.63
CA ASP A 43 4.00 -16.28 -2.00
C ASP A 43 5.16 -15.40 -1.48
N ALA A 44 4.81 -14.20 -1.00
CA ALA A 44 5.79 -13.25 -0.51
C ALA A 44 6.40 -13.75 0.80
N GLN A 45 7.72 -13.75 0.88
CA GLN A 45 8.41 -14.10 2.13
C GLN A 45 8.20 -12.99 3.16
N ALA A 46 7.70 -13.35 4.32
CA ALA A 46 7.36 -12.42 5.39
C ALA A 46 7.80 -12.95 6.75
N THR A 47 8.26 -12.05 7.60
CA THR A 47 8.53 -12.36 9.01
C THR A 47 7.34 -11.95 9.86
N VAL A 48 6.86 -12.88 10.67
CA VAL A 48 5.69 -12.69 11.53
C VAL A 48 6.08 -12.18 12.90
N TYR A 49 5.30 -11.25 13.43
CA TYR A 49 5.50 -10.69 14.76
C TYR A 49 4.20 -10.75 15.56
N TYR A 50 4.31 -11.23 16.78
CA TYR A 50 3.24 -11.21 17.77
C TYR A 50 3.51 -10.07 18.76
N ASN A 51 2.45 -9.40 19.22
CA ASN A 51 2.59 -8.52 20.36
C ASN A 51 2.85 -9.33 21.64
N GLU A 52 3.28 -8.68 22.71
CA GLU A 52 3.63 -9.34 23.99
C GLU A 52 2.49 -10.18 24.59
N THR A 53 1.25 -9.80 24.32
CA THR A 53 0.06 -10.53 24.80
C THR A 53 -0.40 -11.62 23.84
N GLY A 54 0.19 -11.75 22.67
CA GLY A 54 -0.24 -12.71 21.63
C GLY A 54 -1.60 -12.41 21.00
N THR A 55 -2.16 -11.22 21.23
CA THR A 55 -3.50 -10.84 20.76
C THR A 55 -3.50 -10.13 19.41
N SER A 56 -2.33 -9.74 18.91
CA SER A 56 -2.16 -9.08 17.62
C SER A 56 -1.02 -9.73 16.85
N ILE A 57 -1.25 -9.92 15.57
CA ILE A 57 -0.27 -10.45 14.62
C ILE A 57 -0.06 -9.41 13.54
N THR A 58 1.20 -9.13 13.27
CA THR A 58 1.63 -8.32 12.14
C THR A 58 2.74 -9.04 11.40
N PHE A 59 3.06 -8.62 10.20
CA PHE A 59 4.25 -9.10 9.52
C PHE A 59 4.86 -8.00 8.65
N SER A 60 6.12 -8.22 8.27
CA SER A 60 6.85 -7.42 7.28
C SER A 60 7.36 -8.36 6.20
N THR A 61 7.31 -7.93 4.95
CA THR A 61 7.92 -8.71 3.85
C THR A 61 9.43 -8.51 3.83
N LEU A 62 10.16 -9.50 3.33
CA LEU A 62 11.62 -9.38 3.20
C LEU A 62 12.01 -8.31 2.16
N ASP A 63 11.17 -8.08 1.16
CA ASP A 63 11.38 -7.07 0.11
C ASP A 63 11.16 -5.63 0.62
N ASP A 64 10.28 -5.44 1.60
CA ASP A 64 10.05 -4.15 2.25
C ASP A 64 9.97 -4.32 3.77
N PRO A 65 11.11 -4.41 4.46
CA PRO A 65 11.17 -4.61 5.91
C PRO A 65 10.66 -3.41 6.73
N TYR A 66 10.47 -2.26 6.08
CA TYR A 66 9.91 -1.06 6.70
C TYR A 66 8.39 -0.99 6.60
N ALA A 67 7.77 -1.88 5.84
CA ALA A 67 6.33 -2.00 5.77
C ALA A 67 5.81 -2.96 6.84
N THR A 68 4.73 -2.56 7.50
CA THR A 68 4.00 -3.40 8.45
C THR A 68 2.62 -3.70 7.88
N TYR A 69 2.25 -4.96 7.91
CA TYR A 69 0.96 -5.44 7.44
C TYR A 69 0.10 -5.89 8.61
N ASN A 70 -1.06 -5.27 8.76
CA ASN A 70 -2.08 -5.62 9.74
C ASN A 70 -3.20 -6.41 9.06
N PHE A 71 -3.80 -7.36 9.75
CA PHE A 71 -4.89 -8.15 9.18
C PHE A 71 -6.20 -7.38 9.09
N CYS A 72 -6.87 -7.52 7.94
CA CYS A 72 -8.22 -7.01 7.75
C CYS A 72 -9.25 -7.68 8.67
N ASN A 73 -9.08 -8.97 8.89
CA ASN A 73 -10.00 -9.82 9.65
C ASN A 73 -9.20 -10.71 10.63
N PRO A 74 -8.68 -10.12 11.73
CA PRO A 74 -7.84 -10.85 12.67
C PRO A 74 -8.48 -12.16 13.17
N GLY A 75 -9.78 -12.14 13.45
CA GLY A 75 -10.50 -13.32 13.97
C GLY A 75 -10.49 -14.52 13.02
N GLU A 76 -10.44 -14.32 11.72
CA GLU A 76 -10.32 -15.40 10.74
C GLU A 76 -8.88 -15.83 10.51
N MET A 77 -7.94 -14.91 10.71
CA MET A 77 -6.53 -15.14 10.43
C MET A 77 -5.82 -15.80 11.59
N PHE A 78 -6.16 -15.46 12.85
CA PHE A 78 -5.52 -16.05 14.04
C PHE A 78 -5.40 -17.57 13.98
N PRO A 79 -6.45 -18.34 13.65
CA PRO A 79 -6.34 -19.81 13.58
C PRO A 79 -5.31 -20.29 12.55
N LYS A 80 -5.15 -19.59 11.43
CA LYS A 80 -4.18 -19.95 10.38
C LYS A 80 -2.72 -19.71 10.80
N PHE A 81 -2.51 -18.85 11.80
CA PHE A 81 -1.20 -18.49 12.30
C PHE A 81 -0.87 -19.15 13.65
N ALA A 82 -1.79 -19.93 14.23
CA ALA A 82 -1.65 -20.52 15.56
C ALA A 82 -0.41 -21.41 15.75
N ASP A 83 0.05 -22.05 14.66
CA ASP A 83 1.20 -22.95 14.68
C ASP A 83 2.56 -22.24 14.47
N TYR A 84 2.54 -20.93 14.24
CA TYR A 84 3.74 -20.15 13.97
C TYR A 84 4.14 -19.29 15.18
N LYS A 85 5.41 -18.93 15.24
CA LYS A 85 5.99 -18.12 16.32
C LYS A 85 6.48 -16.78 15.80
N SER A 86 6.57 -15.81 16.69
CA SER A 86 7.19 -14.52 16.38
C SER A 86 8.62 -14.73 15.89
N GLY A 87 8.94 -14.14 14.73
CA GLY A 87 10.22 -14.32 14.04
C GLY A 87 10.23 -15.42 12.98
N ASP A 88 9.18 -16.25 12.89
CA ASP A 88 9.08 -17.24 11.81
C ASP A 88 8.97 -16.55 10.44
N VAL A 89 9.64 -17.12 9.45
CA VAL A 89 9.55 -16.68 8.05
C VAL A 89 8.57 -17.59 7.32
N LEU A 90 7.53 -16.95 6.78
CA LEU A 90 6.42 -17.61 6.11
C LEU A 90 6.31 -17.10 4.67
N GLN A 91 5.62 -17.84 3.83
CA GLN A 91 5.11 -17.36 2.54
C GLN A 91 3.66 -16.93 2.73
N VAL A 92 3.37 -15.69 2.37
CA VAL A 92 2.05 -15.09 2.56
C VAL A 92 1.51 -14.59 1.23
N SER A 93 0.27 -14.93 0.94
CA SER A 93 -0.48 -14.43 -0.21
C SER A 93 -1.72 -13.67 0.27
N GLY A 94 -2.08 -12.58 -0.42
CA GLY A 94 -3.25 -11.81 -0.06
C GLY A 94 -3.38 -10.49 -0.78
N SER A 95 -4.53 -9.85 -0.63
CA SER A 95 -4.83 -8.53 -1.17
C SER A 95 -4.44 -7.44 -0.17
N VAL A 96 -3.67 -6.46 -0.62
CA VAL A 96 -3.15 -5.37 0.20
C VAL A 96 -3.95 -4.10 -0.04
N TYR A 97 -4.24 -3.38 1.03
CA TYR A 97 -5.01 -2.15 1.06
C TYR A 97 -4.26 -1.06 1.83
N TRP A 98 -4.55 0.22 1.54
CA TRP A 98 -4.08 1.31 2.37
C TRP A 98 -4.71 1.24 3.77
N GLU A 99 -3.88 1.30 4.80
CA GLU A 99 -4.33 1.68 6.14
C GLU A 99 -4.61 3.18 6.14
N CYS A 100 -5.66 3.64 6.86
CA CYS A 100 -6.07 5.05 6.80
C CYS A 100 -5.05 6.01 7.42
N ASN A 101 -4.21 5.53 8.32
CA ASN A 101 -3.08 6.25 8.90
C ASN A 101 -1.75 5.58 8.50
N TYR A 102 -1.58 5.27 7.23
CA TYR A 102 -0.48 4.45 6.71
C TYR A 102 0.93 5.01 6.93
N LEU A 103 1.06 6.26 7.35
CA LEU A 103 2.32 6.89 7.69
C LEU A 103 2.29 7.32 9.16
N TYR A 104 3.13 6.70 9.97
CA TYR A 104 3.41 7.17 11.33
C TYR A 104 4.67 8.01 11.30
N GLN A 105 4.56 9.24 11.77
CA GLN A 105 5.69 10.09 12.01
C GLN A 105 6.20 9.82 13.44
N SER A 106 7.40 9.29 13.58
CA SER A 106 8.04 9.19 14.89
C SER A 106 8.44 10.58 15.34
N SER A 107 7.74 11.10 16.34
CA SER A 107 7.96 12.45 16.88
C SER A 107 9.21 12.59 17.76
N ASN A 108 9.90 11.50 18.10
CA ASN A 108 10.90 11.50 19.17
C ASN A 108 12.38 11.46 18.72
N TYR A 109 12.65 11.49 17.42
CA TYR A 109 14.04 11.48 16.92
C TYR A 109 14.23 12.50 15.80
N SER A 110 15.44 13.06 15.74
CA SER A 110 15.87 14.01 14.70
C SER A 110 15.82 13.48 13.28
N TYR A 111 15.58 12.19 13.13
CA TYR A 111 15.33 11.53 11.86
C TYR A 111 13.86 11.12 11.80
N GLN A 112 13.13 11.69 10.87
CA GLN A 112 11.75 11.30 10.56
C GLN A 112 11.77 9.93 9.90
N SER A 113 11.53 8.89 10.67
CA SER A 113 11.31 7.54 10.13
C SER A 113 9.85 7.42 9.73
N TYR A 114 9.62 7.26 8.43
CA TYR A 114 8.28 6.98 7.92
C TYR A 114 8.10 5.46 7.86
N TYR A 115 7.19 4.94 8.66
CA TYR A 115 6.77 3.55 8.58
C TYR A 115 5.55 3.44 7.69
N LYS A 116 5.58 2.55 6.73
CA LYS A 116 4.41 2.23 5.91
C LYS A 116 3.57 1.19 6.64
N VAL A 117 2.30 1.49 6.84
CA VAL A 117 1.35 0.55 7.45
C VAL A 117 0.27 0.23 6.42
N TYR A 118 0.10 -1.05 6.16
CA TYR A 118 -0.90 -1.58 5.24
C TYR A 118 -1.89 -2.47 5.97
N MET A 119 -3.05 -2.65 5.36
CA MET A 119 -3.99 -3.70 5.73
C MET A 119 -3.88 -4.84 4.71
N ILE A 120 -4.01 -6.08 5.16
CA ILE A 120 -4.00 -7.23 4.26
C ILE A 120 -5.14 -8.19 4.58
N GLN A 121 -5.79 -8.66 3.53
CA GLN A 121 -6.67 -9.83 3.58
C GLN A 121 -5.87 -11.03 3.09
N VAL A 122 -5.39 -11.83 4.02
CA VAL A 122 -4.58 -13.01 3.72
C VAL A 122 -5.48 -14.09 3.14
N THR A 123 -5.10 -14.60 1.97
CA THR A 123 -5.78 -15.72 1.31
C THR A 123 -5.09 -17.04 1.62
N ASP A 124 -3.77 -17.04 1.67
CA ASP A 124 -2.97 -18.23 1.97
C ASP A 124 -1.73 -17.89 2.79
N VAL A 125 -1.33 -18.85 3.64
CA VAL A 125 -0.11 -18.80 4.42
C VAL A 125 0.51 -20.18 4.53
N THR A 126 1.79 -20.29 4.19
CA THR A 126 2.54 -21.53 4.25
C THR A 126 3.89 -21.30 4.92
N LYS A 127 4.40 -22.36 5.57
CA LYS A 127 5.75 -22.30 6.14
C LYS A 127 6.78 -22.28 5.02
N ASN A 128 7.72 -21.35 5.09
CA ASN A 128 8.83 -21.36 4.15
C ASN A 128 9.74 -22.56 4.45
N LEU A 129 9.70 -23.57 3.57
CA LEU A 129 10.49 -24.80 3.71
C LEU A 129 12.00 -24.58 3.47
N TYR A 130 12.40 -23.40 2.96
CA TYR A 130 13.80 -23.06 2.63
C TYR A 130 14.46 -22.15 3.66
N GLY A 131 13.74 -21.71 4.69
CA GLY A 131 14.27 -20.92 5.80
C GLY A 131 14.87 -21.83 6.87
N LYS A 132 16.16 -22.15 6.75
CA LYS A 132 16.99 -22.58 7.88
C LYS A 132 17.77 -21.42 8.39
#